data_f8c97c9a305031e0c935bb1734451e0c
#
_entry.id   f8c97c9a305031e0c935bb1734451e0c
#
_cell.length_a   1.000
_cell.length_b   1.000
_cell.length_c   1.000
_cell.angle_alpha   90.00
_cell.angle_beta   90.00
_cell.angle_gamma   90.00
#
_symmetry.space_group_name_H-M   'P 1'
#
loop_
_entity.id
_entity.type
_entity.pdbx_description
1 polymer ?
#
loop_
_entity_poly.entity_id
_entity_poly.type
_entity_poly.pdbx_seq_one_letter_code
_entity_poly.pdbx_strand_id
1 'polypeptide(L)'
;MKRVALLGTRGIPAQHGGFETAVQFIGPGLVEHGWDVTVYCRNPGQHLRRFEGAHLVNLPALRLKAAETLSHTALSTGHALFGHYDVAIVFNSGNAPFVRPLQWRGVPVAVHVDGLEAQRAKWEGFGARYYTWAERTSVAHADAIIADAHGIADHIRATYGRDSVYLPYGAPLTDPPAPRLAELGLTEQGYHLTVARFEPENHVLEIVRGYRRSTGQLPLVVVGAASYSHEYSSAVTSAATGDPRIRLLGSVWDQELLDQLYVGARSVLHGHSVGGTNPSLLRAMGASARITAYDCVFNREVTAGHARWFVDEAQIGQALLADEQHPDGRGVLVRGRAESAYRWPDVIAGYADLCARLAR
;
A
#
# COMPACT_ATOMS: atom_id res chain seq x y z
N MET A 1 -25.74 -16.80 -7.37
CA MET A 1 -24.36 -16.27 -7.27
C MET A 1 -24.18 -15.74 -5.86
N LYS A 2 -23.12 -16.13 -5.15
CA LYS A 2 -22.85 -15.63 -3.79
C LYS A 2 -22.38 -14.18 -3.86
N ARG A 3 -22.67 -13.39 -2.81
CA ARG A 3 -22.47 -11.95 -2.78
C ARG A 3 -21.43 -11.56 -1.73
N VAL A 4 -20.47 -10.73 -2.12
CA VAL A 4 -19.43 -10.21 -1.23
C VAL A 4 -19.46 -8.69 -1.16
N ALA A 5 -19.33 -8.15 0.05
CA ALA A 5 -19.17 -6.72 0.30
C ALA A 5 -17.72 -6.37 0.67
N LEU A 6 -17.14 -5.38 -0.01
CA LEU A 6 -15.81 -4.84 0.29
C LEU A 6 -15.98 -3.43 0.88
N LEU A 7 -15.60 -3.26 2.17
CA LEU A 7 -15.84 -2.04 2.94
C LEU A 7 -14.53 -1.52 3.58
N GLY A 8 -14.51 -0.24 3.93
CA GLY A 8 -13.43 0.34 4.73
C GLY A 8 -12.33 1.02 3.95
N THR A 9 -12.40 1.04 2.61
CA THR A 9 -11.48 1.75 1.72
C THR A 9 -12.06 3.05 1.21
N ARG A 10 -11.29 3.81 0.42
CA ARG A 10 -11.81 4.95 -0.35
C ARG A 10 -12.56 4.50 -1.60
N GLY A 11 -12.36 3.24 -2.03
CA GLY A 11 -13.00 2.65 -3.18
C GLY A 11 -12.13 2.64 -4.43
N ILE A 12 -12.74 2.26 -5.55
CA ILE A 12 -12.10 2.08 -6.87
C ILE A 12 -12.81 2.90 -7.95
N PRO A 13 -12.13 3.33 -9.04
CA PRO A 13 -10.71 3.14 -9.34
C PRO A 13 -9.79 3.80 -8.31
N ALA A 14 -8.67 3.13 -8.00
CA ALA A 14 -7.71 3.60 -7.01
C ALA A 14 -6.95 4.83 -7.53
N GLN A 15 -6.98 5.89 -6.74
CA GLN A 15 -6.12 7.05 -7.00
C GLN A 15 -4.83 6.95 -6.17
N HIS A 16 -4.92 6.49 -4.93
CA HIS A 16 -3.78 6.31 -4.02
C HIS A 16 -4.20 5.43 -2.83
N GLY A 17 -3.22 4.79 -2.21
CA GLY A 17 -3.42 3.95 -1.02
C GLY A 17 -3.28 2.46 -1.32
N GLY A 18 -2.75 1.72 -0.34
CA GLY A 18 -2.50 0.28 -0.48
C GLY A 18 -3.79 -0.51 -0.61
N PHE A 19 -4.76 -0.25 0.25
CA PHE A 19 -6.05 -0.95 0.22
C PHE A 19 -6.85 -0.65 -1.05
N GLU A 20 -6.83 0.60 -1.54
CA GLU A 20 -7.50 0.98 -2.77
C GLU A 20 -6.90 0.25 -3.96
N THR A 21 -5.55 0.19 -4.03
CA THR A 21 -4.84 -0.59 -5.05
C THR A 21 -5.21 -2.07 -4.96
N ALA A 22 -5.23 -2.65 -3.76
CA ALA A 22 -5.61 -4.04 -3.59
C ALA A 22 -7.05 -4.32 -4.05
N VAL A 23 -8.02 -3.51 -3.60
CA VAL A 23 -9.44 -3.70 -3.95
C VAL A 23 -9.69 -3.52 -5.45
N GLN A 24 -8.90 -2.68 -6.14
CA GLN A 24 -8.98 -2.52 -7.60
C GLN A 24 -8.68 -3.81 -8.37
N PHE A 25 -7.83 -4.69 -7.83
CA PHE A 25 -7.56 -6.00 -8.41
C PHE A 25 -8.46 -7.10 -7.83
N ILE A 26 -8.65 -7.10 -6.51
CA ILE A 26 -9.46 -8.11 -5.81
C ILE A 26 -10.92 -8.06 -6.24
N GLY A 27 -11.51 -6.86 -6.37
CA GLY A 27 -12.92 -6.71 -6.72
C GLY A 27 -13.25 -7.36 -8.08
N PRO A 28 -12.64 -6.92 -9.18
CA PRO A 28 -12.82 -7.57 -10.49
C PRO A 28 -12.43 -9.05 -10.50
N GLY A 29 -11.31 -9.40 -9.86
CA GLY A 29 -10.87 -10.79 -9.78
C GLY A 29 -11.90 -11.71 -9.08
N LEU A 30 -12.56 -11.25 -8.04
CA LEU A 30 -13.67 -11.99 -7.41
C LEU A 30 -14.88 -12.12 -8.35
N VAL A 31 -15.15 -11.12 -9.19
CA VAL A 31 -16.20 -11.22 -10.23
C VAL A 31 -15.85 -12.34 -11.23
N GLU A 32 -14.61 -12.42 -11.67
CA GLU A 32 -14.14 -13.51 -12.56
C GLU A 32 -14.24 -14.89 -11.89
N HIS A 33 -14.14 -14.96 -10.55
CA HIS A 33 -14.36 -16.17 -9.77
C HIS A 33 -15.84 -16.43 -9.43
N GLY A 34 -16.77 -15.72 -10.08
CA GLY A 34 -18.21 -15.99 -9.98
C GLY A 34 -18.89 -15.36 -8.76
N TRP A 35 -18.31 -14.33 -8.14
CA TRP A 35 -18.94 -13.55 -7.07
C TRP A 35 -19.71 -12.34 -7.60
N ASP A 36 -20.82 -12.02 -6.95
CA ASP A 36 -21.48 -10.70 -7.10
C ASP A 36 -20.82 -9.74 -6.07
N VAL A 37 -19.97 -8.86 -6.59
CA VAL A 37 -19.11 -8.01 -5.77
C VAL A 37 -19.67 -6.62 -5.62
N THR A 38 -19.77 -6.12 -4.39
CA THR A 38 -20.10 -4.73 -4.11
C THR A 38 -18.92 -4.06 -3.40
N VAL A 39 -18.40 -2.98 -3.98
CA VAL A 39 -17.36 -2.14 -3.39
C VAL A 39 -17.96 -0.83 -2.89
N TYR A 40 -17.76 -0.53 -1.61
CA TYR A 40 -18.19 0.73 -1.02
C TYR A 40 -17.12 1.81 -1.23
N CYS A 41 -17.50 2.88 -1.94
CA CYS A 41 -16.61 3.95 -2.37
C CYS A 41 -16.93 5.26 -1.67
N ARG A 42 -15.88 6.01 -1.31
CA ARG A 42 -15.94 7.29 -0.57
C ARG A 42 -15.93 8.49 -1.50
N ASN A 43 -16.43 8.34 -2.71
CA ASN A 43 -16.36 9.41 -3.69
C ASN A 43 -17.77 9.79 -4.21
N PRO A 44 -18.50 10.68 -3.51
CA PRO A 44 -19.85 11.07 -3.92
C PRO A 44 -19.91 11.83 -5.26
N GLY A 45 -18.77 12.34 -5.77
CA GLY A 45 -18.65 12.97 -7.08
C GLY A 45 -18.40 12.00 -8.24
N GLN A 46 -18.17 10.73 -7.95
CA GLN A 46 -17.93 9.72 -8.95
C GLN A 46 -19.26 9.10 -9.40
N HIS A 47 -19.62 9.28 -10.67
CA HIS A 47 -20.86 8.73 -11.24
C HIS A 47 -20.74 7.26 -11.66
N LEU A 48 -19.56 6.63 -11.52
CA LEU A 48 -19.35 5.24 -11.84
C LEU A 48 -20.17 4.37 -10.89
N ARG A 49 -20.99 3.50 -11.45
CA ARG A 49 -21.78 2.50 -10.72
C ARG A 49 -21.23 1.09 -10.85
N ARG A 50 -20.30 0.88 -11.78
CA ARG A 50 -19.61 -0.39 -12.01
C ARG A 50 -18.17 -0.14 -12.42
N PHE A 51 -17.29 -1.05 -12.02
CA PHE A 51 -15.91 -1.11 -12.45
C PHE A 51 -15.53 -2.57 -12.68
N GLU A 52 -15.21 -2.94 -13.91
CA GLU A 52 -14.83 -4.29 -14.32
C GLU A 52 -15.73 -5.39 -13.71
N GLY A 53 -17.03 -5.22 -13.82
CA GLY A 53 -18.05 -6.13 -13.31
C GLY A 53 -18.49 -5.91 -11.86
N ALA A 54 -17.64 -5.35 -10.99
CA ALA A 54 -17.98 -5.04 -9.60
C ALA A 54 -18.96 -3.85 -9.50
N HIS A 55 -19.95 -3.96 -8.62
CA HIS A 55 -20.87 -2.87 -8.29
C HIS A 55 -20.21 -1.86 -7.36
N LEU A 56 -20.37 -0.56 -7.64
CA LEU A 56 -19.87 0.53 -6.81
C LEU A 56 -20.99 1.25 -6.08
N VAL A 57 -20.91 1.31 -4.76
CA VAL A 57 -21.83 2.08 -3.92
C VAL A 57 -21.08 3.30 -3.38
N ASN A 58 -21.40 4.46 -3.94
CA ASN A 58 -20.77 5.72 -3.57
C ASN A 58 -21.52 6.39 -2.43
N LEU A 59 -20.88 6.52 -1.26
CA LEU A 59 -21.44 7.13 -0.06
C LEU A 59 -20.58 8.30 0.41
N PRO A 60 -21.19 9.32 1.04
CA PRO A 60 -20.44 10.44 1.57
C PRO A 60 -19.61 10.06 2.81
N ALA A 61 -18.66 10.92 3.16
CA ALA A 61 -17.89 10.85 4.39
C ALA A 61 -17.76 12.25 5.01
N LEU A 62 -17.57 12.32 6.31
CA LEU A 62 -17.22 13.56 6.99
C LEU A 62 -15.78 13.96 6.61
N ARG A 63 -15.56 15.16 6.12
CA ARG A 63 -14.23 15.68 5.71
C ARG A 63 -13.36 16.06 6.91
N LEU A 64 -13.22 15.15 7.88
CA LEU A 64 -12.39 15.33 9.07
C LEU A 64 -11.37 14.18 9.12
N LYS A 65 -10.07 14.49 9.19
CA LYS A 65 -8.93 13.54 9.12
C LYS A 65 -9.16 12.24 9.91
N ALA A 66 -9.63 12.35 11.14
CA ALA A 66 -9.86 11.18 12.02
C ALA A 66 -11.20 10.48 11.79
N ALA A 67 -12.23 11.20 11.33
CA ALA A 67 -13.61 10.67 11.21
C ALA A 67 -13.97 10.24 9.78
N GLU A 68 -13.15 10.57 8.79
CA GLU A 68 -13.44 10.31 7.37
C GLU A 68 -13.67 8.82 7.11
N THR A 69 -12.75 7.96 7.53
CA THR A 69 -12.87 6.52 7.33
C THR A 69 -14.03 5.94 8.13
N LEU A 70 -14.14 6.29 9.41
CA LEU A 70 -15.17 5.75 10.29
C LEU A 70 -16.58 6.16 9.86
N SER A 71 -16.80 7.42 9.49
CA SER A 71 -18.11 7.89 9.04
C SER A 71 -18.55 7.23 7.74
N HIS A 72 -17.61 7.06 6.80
CA HIS A 72 -17.90 6.35 5.57
C HIS A 72 -18.22 4.87 5.82
N THR A 73 -17.43 4.18 6.65
CA THR A 73 -17.66 2.77 6.95
C THR A 73 -18.95 2.58 7.75
N ALA A 74 -19.33 3.55 8.61
CA ALA A 74 -20.64 3.52 9.27
C ALA A 74 -21.80 3.56 8.28
N LEU A 75 -21.76 4.49 7.31
CA LEU A 75 -22.78 4.58 6.26
C LEU A 75 -22.77 3.35 5.37
N SER A 76 -21.60 2.85 5.00
CA SER A 76 -21.43 1.65 4.19
C SER A 76 -22.03 0.42 4.89
N THR A 77 -21.74 0.27 6.18
CA THR A 77 -22.32 -0.81 7.00
C THR A 77 -23.82 -0.65 7.11
N GLY A 78 -24.33 0.56 7.43
CA GLY A 78 -25.77 0.83 7.47
C GLY A 78 -26.46 0.43 6.15
N HIS A 79 -25.89 0.81 5.01
CA HIS A 79 -26.43 0.39 3.70
C HIS A 79 -26.34 -1.13 3.51
N ALA A 80 -25.22 -1.76 3.90
CA ALA A 80 -25.01 -3.20 3.74
C ALA A 80 -26.00 -4.03 4.59
N LEU A 81 -26.48 -3.52 5.74
CA LEU A 81 -27.47 -4.21 6.58
C LEU A 81 -28.83 -4.39 5.88
N PHE A 82 -29.16 -3.58 4.87
CA PHE A 82 -30.37 -3.74 4.04
C PHE A 82 -30.12 -4.61 2.80
N GLY A 83 -28.87 -4.92 2.49
CA GLY A 83 -28.50 -5.85 1.43
C GLY A 83 -28.46 -7.31 1.92
N HIS A 84 -28.29 -8.22 0.97
CA HIS A 84 -28.03 -9.62 1.25
C HIS A 84 -26.60 -9.92 0.81
N TYR A 85 -25.69 -10.18 1.74
CA TYR A 85 -24.31 -10.58 1.51
C TYR A 85 -24.03 -11.91 2.18
N ASP A 86 -23.30 -12.79 1.50
CA ASP A 86 -22.86 -14.07 2.02
C ASP A 86 -21.55 -13.94 2.83
N VAL A 87 -20.80 -12.85 2.56
CA VAL A 87 -19.56 -12.53 3.27
C VAL A 87 -19.23 -11.04 3.12
N ALA A 88 -18.53 -10.46 4.09
CA ALA A 88 -17.98 -9.12 4.01
C ALA A 88 -16.48 -9.12 4.31
N ILE A 89 -15.72 -8.32 3.57
CA ILE A 89 -14.30 -8.03 3.86
C ILE A 89 -14.21 -6.58 4.27
N VAL A 90 -13.75 -6.35 5.49
CA VAL A 90 -13.55 -5.02 6.07
C VAL A 90 -12.06 -4.72 6.10
N PHE A 91 -11.65 -3.73 5.32
CA PHE A 91 -10.25 -3.29 5.25
C PHE A 91 -9.96 -2.29 6.37
N ASN A 92 -8.76 -2.39 6.95
CA ASN A 92 -8.26 -1.61 8.07
C ASN A 92 -8.89 -1.97 9.41
N SER A 93 -8.07 -2.39 10.37
CA SER A 93 -8.47 -2.72 11.74
C SER A 93 -9.19 -1.59 12.47
N GLY A 94 -8.93 -0.31 12.09
CA GLY A 94 -9.67 0.86 12.60
C GLY A 94 -11.17 0.80 12.38
N ASN A 95 -11.67 -0.06 11.50
CA ASN A 95 -13.09 -0.28 11.25
C ASN A 95 -13.74 -1.35 12.16
N ALA A 96 -13.08 -1.76 13.24
CA ALA A 96 -13.57 -2.73 14.20
C ALA A 96 -15.02 -2.54 14.69
N PRO A 97 -15.52 -1.29 14.93
CA PRO A 97 -16.90 -1.08 15.36
C PRO A 97 -17.95 -1.65 14.41
N PHE A 98 -17.59 -1.84 13.14
CA PHE A 98 -18.53 -2.24 12.08
C PHE A 98 -18.56 -3.75 11.82
N VAL A 99 -17.71 -4.54 12.46
CA VAL A 99 -17.67 -6.00 12.35
C VAL A 99 -18.95 -6.62 12.94
N ARG A 100 -19.25 -6.32 14.21
CA ARG A 100 -20.40 -6.88 14.90
C ARG A 100 -21.77 -6.57 14.26
N PRO A 101 -22.08 -5.34 13.82
CA PRO A 101 -23.33 -5.06 13.13
C PRO A 101 -23.57 -5.96 11.92
N LEU A 102 -22.55 -6.24 11.09
CA LEU A 102 -22.66 -7.15 9.96
C LEU A 102 -22.93 -8.59 10.42
N GLN A 103 -22.22 -9.07 11.46
CA GLN A 103 -22.42 -10.40 12.03
C GLN A 103 -23.81 -10.59 12.61
N TRP A 104 -24.42 -9.56 13.22
CA TRP A 104 -25.81 -9.63 13.72
C TRP A 104 -26.84 -9.87 12.62
N ARG A 105 -26.48 -9.56 11.36
CA ARG A 105 -27.29 -9.89 10.18
C ARG A 105 -26.93 -11.25 9.59
N GLY A 106 -26.08 -12.03 10.26
CA GLY A 106 -25.64 -13.34 9.79
C GLY A 106 -24.59 -13.28 8.68
N VAL A 107 -23.96 -12.13 8.47
CA VAL A 107 -22.89 -11.97 7.47
C VAL A 107 -21.53 -12.22 8.12
N PRO A 108 -20.80 -13.29 7.76
CA PRO A 108 -19.44 -13.51 8.22
C PRO A 108 -18.51 -12.40 7.74
N VAL A 109 -17.59 -11.97 8.61
CA VAL A 109 -16.70 -10.84 8.36
C VAL A 109 -15.23 -11.24 8.44
N ALA A 110 -14.50 -11.04 7.36
CA ALA A 110 -13.03 -11.03 7.38
C ALA A 110 -12.53 -9.59 7.57
N VAL A 111 -11.53 -9.40 8.44
CA VAL A 111 -10.86 -8.11 8.61
C VAL A 111 -9.46 -8.18 8.04
N HIS A 112 -9.13 -7.26 7.12
CA HIS A 112 -7.81 -7.13 6.53
C HIS A 112 -6.96 -6.13 7.32
N VAL A 113 -5.83 -6.60 7.84
CA VAL A 113 -4.84 -5.82 8.58
C VAL A 113 -3.59 -5.67 7.71
N ASP A 114 -3.25 -4.44 7.29
CA ASP A 114 -2.10 -4.12 6.41
C ASP A 114 -0.96 -3.42 7.13
N GLY A 115 -0.96 -3.40 8.44
CA GLY A 115 0.08 -2.78 9.22
C GLY A 115 -0.28 -2.59 10.68
N LEU A 116 0.73 -2.27 11.46
CA LEU A 116 0.57 -1.96 12.88
C LEU A 116 0.21 -0.47 13.01
N GLU A 117 -1.05 -0.12 12.71
CA GLU A 117 -1.51 1.28 12.67
C GLU A 117 -1.21 2.06 13.96
N ALA A 118 -1.25 1.40 15.12
CA ALA A 118 -0.91 2.02 16.40
C ALA A 118 0.56 2.49 16.49
N GLN A 119 1.46 1.94 15.65
CA GLN A 119 2.89 2.29 15.60
C GLN A 119 3.19 3.43 14.62
N ARG A 120 2.21 3.90 13.83
CA ARG A 120 2.43 5.00 12.90
C ARG A 120 2.56 6.32 13.65
N ALA A 121 3.60 7.09 13.31
CA ALA A 121 3.91 8.38 13.95
C ALA A 121 2.77 9.41 13.91
N LYS A 122 1.86 9.30 12.92
CA LYS A 122 0.69 10.18 12.80
C LYS A 122 -0.35 10.03 13.92
N TRP A 123 -0.27 8.94 14.71
CA TRP A 123 -1.19 8.65 15.80
C TRP A 123 -0.51 8.81 17.15
N GLU A 124 -0.84 9.87 17.86
CA GLU A 124 -0.43 10.13 19.24
C GLU A 124 -1.64 10.12 20.17
N GLY A 125 -1.42 9.88 21.45
CA GLY A 125 -2.41 10.01 22.51
C GLY A 125 -3.68 9.17 22.27
N PHE A 126 -4.81 9.83 22.04
CA PHE A 126 -6.10 9.17 21.86
C PHE A 126 -6.16 8.31 20.58
N GLY A 127 -5.53 8.76 19.50
CA GLY A 127 -5.50 8.02 18.24
C GLY A 127 -4.80 6.67 18.36
N ALA A 128 -3.63 6.62 18.99
CA ALA A 128 -2.89 5.37 19.23
C ALA A 128 -3.70 4.41 20.12
N ARG A 129 -4.34 4.92 21.18
CA ARG A 129 -5.21 4.10 22.05
C ARG A 129 -6.42 3.54 21.30
N TYR A 130 -7.03 4.35 20.41
CA TYR A 130 -8.13 3.89 19.58
C TYR A 130 -7.69 2.75 18.67
N TYR A 131 -6.56 2.89 17.96
CA TYR A 131 -6.08 1.84 17.05
C TYR A 131 -5.66 0.56 17.77
N THR A 132 -5.05 0.66 18.95
CA THR A 132 -4.77 -0.53 19.79
C THR A 132 -6.06 -1.25 20.19
N TRP A 133 -7.08 -0.50 20.61
CA TRP A 133 -8.39 -1.06 20.93
C TRP A 133 -9.07 -1.67 19.70
N ALA A 134 -9.00 -0.97 18.56
CA ALA A 134 -9.64 -1.41 17.32
C ALA A 134 -8.98 -2.69 16.76
N GLU A 135 -7.65 -2.79 16.80
CA GLU A 135 -6.93 -3.99 16.42
C GLU A 135 -7.35 -5.18 17.30
N ARG A 136 -7.29 -5.00 18.63
CA ARG A 136 -7.74 -6.03 19.57
C ARG A 136 -9.19 -6.46 19.31
N THR A 137 -10.08 -5.51 19.05
CA THR A 137 -11.51 -5.76 18.82
C THR A 137 -11.73 -6.48 17.49
N SER A 138 -11.03 -6.05 16.42
CA SER A 138 -11.05 -6.72 15.12
C SER A 138 -10.59 -8.17 15.24
N VAL A 139 -9.44 -8.37 15.88
CA VAL A 139 -8.86 -9.71 16.06
C VAL A 139 -9.79 -10.59 16.92
N ALA A 140 -10.42 -10.05 17.97
CA ALA A 140 -11.29 -10.82 18.84
C ALA A 140 -12.60 -11.26 18.16
N HIS A 141 -13.14 -10.45 17.25
CA HIS A 141 -14.50 -10.64 16.73
C HIS A 141 -14.60 -11.04 15.26
N ALA A 142 -13.58 -10.78 14.44
CA ALA A 142 -13.61 -11.20 13.04
C ALA A 142 -13.71 -12.73 12.91
N ASP A 143 -14.49 -13.21 11.92
CA ASP A 143 -14.58 -14.63 11.59
C ASP A 143 -13.27 -15.11 10.95
N ALA A 144 -12.60 -14.24 10.23
CA ALA A 144 -11.23 -14.45 9.75
C ALA A 144 -10.42 -13.14 9.80
N ILE A 145 -9.11 -13.29 9.98
CA ILE A 145 -8.17 -12.18 9.92
C ILE A 145 -7.30 -12.39 8.69
N ILE A 146 -7.13 -11.36 7.88
CA ILE A 146 -6.23 -11.34 6.73
C ILE A 146 -5.01 -10.52 7.13
N ALA A 147 -3.82 -11.09 6.96
CA ALA A 147 -2.54 -10.42 7.12
C ALA A 147 -1.81 -10.41 5.76
N ASP A 148 -1.33 -9.25 5.34
CA ASP A 148 -0.64 -9.10 4.06
C ASP A 148 0.88 -9.33 4.16
N ALA A 149 1.41 -9.56 5.37
CA ALA A 149 2.80 -9.92 5.63
C ALA A 149 2.90 -10.96 6.74
N HIS A 150 3.92 -11.81 6.70
CA HIS A 150 4.19 -12.76 7.78
C HIS A 150 4.52 -12.05 9.09
N GLY A 151 5.24 -10.91 9.04
CA GLY A 151 5.50 -10.10 10.23
C GLY A 151 4.21 -9.63 10.93
N ILE A 152 3.12 -9.34 10.18
CA ILE A 152 1.81 -9.01 10.76
C ILE A 152 1.13 -10.28 11.31
N ALA A 153 1.19 -11.39 10.59
CA ALA A 153 0.65 -12.66 11.05
C ALA A 153 1.29 -13.11 12.37
N ASP A 154 2.62 -12.98 12.47
CA ASP A 154 3.39 -13.30 13.68
C ASP A 154 3.03 -12.37 14.85
N HIS A 155 2.86 -11.06 14.60
CA HIS A 155 2.39 -10.11 15.60
C HIS A 155 1.00 -10.51 16.14
N ILE A 156 0.05 -10.83 15.25
CA ILE A 156 -1.31 -11.24 15.63
C ILE A 156 -1.27 -12.52 16.47
N ARG A 157 -0.48 -13.49 16.05
CA ARG A 157 -0.31 -14.76 16.79
C ARG A 157 0.35 -14.54 18.15
N ALA A 158 1.44 -13.78 18.21
CA ALA A 158 2.18 -13.52 19.44
C ALA A 158 1.36 -12.69 20.46
N THR A 159 0.61 -11.68 19.97
CA THR A 159 -0.10 -10.73 20.83
C THR A 159 -1.47 -11.23 21.25
N TYR A 160 -2.19 -11.94 20.36
CA TYR A 160 -3.60 -12.28 20.55
C TYR A 160 -3.87 -13.79 20.53
N GLY A 161 -2.88 -14.63 20.24
CA GLY A 161 -3.05 -16.08 20.15
C GLY A 161 -3.97 -16.54 19.01
N ARG A 162 -4.16 -15.71 17.96
CA ARG A 162 -5.01 -16.04 16.82
C ARG A 162 -4.21 -16.20 15.55
N ASP A 163 -4.62 -17.15 14.71
CA ASP A 163 -4.09 -17.31 13.35
C ASP A 163 -4.75 -16.31 12.40
N SER A 164 -4.01 -15.97 11.35
CA SER A 164 -4.48 -15.16 10.23
C SER A 164 -4.26 -15.88 8.91
N VAL A 165 -5.03 -15.49 7.90
CA VAL A 165 -4.84 -15.94 6.52
C VAL A 165 -3.86 -14.98 5.86
N TYR A 166 -2.74 -15.50 5.36
CA TYR A 166 -1.74 -14.71 4.64
C TYR A 166 -2.24 -14.44 3.21
N LEU A 167 -2.54 -13.19 2.91
CA LEU A 167 -2.93 -12.72 1.57
C LEU A 167 -2.22 -11.38 1.31
N PRO A 168 -1.03 -11.42 0.69
CA PRO A 168 -0.26 -10.23 0.37
C PRO A 168 -0.90 -9.44 -0.77
N TYR A 169 -0.32 -8.29 -1.11
CA TYR A 169 -0.63 -7.63 -2.37
C TYR A 169 0.12 -8.29 -3.52
N GLY A 170 -0.44 -8.19 -4.73
CA GLY A 170 0.24 -8.60 -5.95
C GLY A 170 1.18 -7.51 -6.47
N ALA A 171 2.25 -7.95 -7.14
CA ALA A 171 3.17 -7.06 -7.84
C ALA A 171 2.69 -6.82 -9.28
N PRO A 172 2.62 -5.58 -9.75
CA PRO A 172 2.49 -5.33 -11.18
C PRO A 172 3.82 -5.70 -11.85
N LEU A 173 3.77 -6.60 -12.82
CA LEU A 173 4.95 -6.93 -13.64
C LEU A 173 4.97 -5.94 -14.80
N THR A 174 5.89 -4.99 -14.74
CA THR A 174 5.99 -3.93 -15.73
C THR A 174 7.05 -4.30 -16.75
N ASP A 175 6.64 -4.49 -17.99
CA ASP A 175 7.54 -4.47 -19.14
C ASP A 175 7.71 -3.03 -19.59
N PRO A 176 8.90 -2.62 -20.10
CA PRO A 176 9.15 -1.23 -20.43
C PRO A 176 8.17 -0.75 -21.50
N PRO A 177 7.27 0.19 -21.15
CA PRO A 177 6.39 0.82 -22.13
C PRO A 177 7.19 1.75 -23.04
N ALA A 178 6.52 2.41 -23.99
CA ALA A 178 7.17 3.36 -24.89
C ALA A 178 7.93 4.46 -24.12
N PRO A 179 9.14 4.87 -24.50
CA PRO A 179 10.01 5.73 -23.72
C PRO A 179 9.43 7.15 -23.57
N ARG A 180 9.02 7.49 -22.35
CA ARG A 180 8.47 8.81 -21.98
C ARG A 180 9.34 9.60 -21.01
N LEU A 181 10.49 9.06 -20.59
CA LEU A 181 11.40 9.71 -19.63
C LEU A 181 11.92 11.07 -20.14
N ALA A 182 12.02 11.22 -21.46
CA ALA A 182 12.41 12.48 -22.09
C ALA A 182 11.44 13.64 -21.80
N GLU A 183 10.15 13.37 -21.54
CA GLU A 183 9.15 14.37 -21.12
C GLU A 183 9.57 15.08 -19.83
N LEU A 184 10.31 14.35 -18.99
CA LEU A 184 10.84 14.83 -17.73
C LEU A 184 12.32 15.23 -17.82
N GLY A 185 12.94 15.18 -19.00
CA GLY A 185 14.38 15.39 -19.17
C GLY A 185 15.22 14.36 -18.41
N LEU A 186 14.76 13.12 -18.34
CA LEU A 186 15.42 11.98 -17.72
C LEU A 186 15.88 10.99 -18.82
N THR A 187 16.90 10.22 -18.49
CA THR A 187 17.40 9.14 -19.32
C THR A 187 17.38 7.82 -18.56
N GLU A 188 17.27 6.72 -19.27
CA GLU A 188 17.30 5.39 -18.66
C GLU A 188 18.62 5.17 -17.90
N GLN A 189 18.51 4.59 -16.70
CA GLN A 189 19.61 4.40 -15.73
C GLN A 189 20.34 5.71 -15.34
N GLY A 190 19.75 6.87 -15.62
CA GLY A 190 20.32 8.19 -15.40
C GLY A 190 19.82 8.92 -14.15
N TYR A 191 19.12 8.25 -13.23
CA TYR A 191 18.59 8.86 -12.01
C TYR A 191 18.27 7.81 -10.93
N HIS A 192 18.24 8.26 -9.66
CA HIS A 192 17.67 7.52 -8.55
C HIS A 192 16.22 7.95 -8.33
N LEU A 193 15.38 7.04 -7.84
CA LEU A 193 13.95 7.28 -7.65
C LEU A 193 13.52 7.00 -6.21
N THR A 194 12.69 7.84 -5.63
CA THR A 194 11.86 7.49 -4.48
C THR A 194 10.40 7.87 -4.74
N VAL A 195 9.48 6.95 -4.42
CA VAL A 195 8.03 7.15 -4.60
C VAL A 195 7.35 6.86 -3.28
N ALA A 196 6.89 7.90 -2.59
CA ALA A 196 6.26 7.76 -1.29
C ALA A 196 5.39 8.97 -0.93
N ARG A 197 4.39 8.76 -0.08
CA ARG A 197 3.74 9.88 0.60
C ARG A 197 4.73 10.53 1.56
N PHE A 198 4.67 11.85 1.70
CA PHE A 198 5.52 12.59 2.63
C PHE A 198 4.99 12.44 4.06
N GLU A 199 5.30 11.30 4.65
CA GLU A 199 4.99 10.92 6.04
C GLU A 199 6.28 10.45 6.73
N PRO A 200 6.48 10.71 8.03
CA PRO A 200 7.72 10.38 8.73
C PRO A 200 8.15 8.91 8.59
N GLU A 201 7.20 7.98 8.68
CA GLU A 201 7.46 6.55 8.54
C GLU A 201 7.91 6.11 7.14
N ASN A 202 7.91 7.01 6.16
CA ASN A 202 8.38 6.76 4.81
C ASN A 202 9.81 7.30 4.55
N HIS A 203 10.42 7.94 5.53
CA HIS A 203 11.81 8.41 5.56
C HIS A 203 12.26 9.22 4.33
N VAL A 204 11.31 9.95 3.69
CA VAL A 204 11.62 10.76 2.50
C VAL A 204 12.61 11.89 2.84
N LEU A 205 12.47 12.49 4.02
CA LEU A 205 13.37 13.55 4.50
C LEU A 205 14.80 13.03 4.68
N GLU A 206 14.95 11.87 5.28
CA GLU A 206 16.22 11.19 5.48
C GLU A 206 16.86 10.79 4.15
N ILE A 207 16.05 10.31 3.20
CA ILE A 207 16.52 10.00 1.84
C ILE A 207 17.06 11.26 1.16
N VAL A 208 16.33 12.37 1.20
CA VAL A 208 16.75 13.64 0.61
C VAL A 208 18.03 14.17 1.28
N ARG A 209 18.11 14.13 2.61
CA ARG A 209 19.30 14.57 3.36
C ARG A 209 20.52 13.68 3.12
N GLY A 210 20.34 12.38 3.10
CA GLY A 210 21.40 11.42 2.82
C GLY A 210 21.93 11.57 1.39
N TYR A 211 21.04 11.77 0.42
CA TYR A 211 21.44 12.08 -0.95
C TYR A 211 22.23 13.39 -1.06
N ARG A 212 21.75 14.47 -0.43
CA ARG A 212 22.42 15.79 -0.44
C ARG A 212 23.86 15.73 0.09
N ARG A 213 24.12 14.85 1.05
CA ARG A 213 25.47 14.62 1.61
C ARG A 213 26.35 13.73 0.74
N SER A 214 25.73 13.02 -0.22
CA SER A 214 26.46 12.13 -1.11
C SER A 214 27.22 12.90 -2.21
N THR A 215 28.27 12.27 -2.72
CA THR A 215 29.00 12.75 -3.91
C THR A 215 28.45 12.18 -5.22
N GLY A 216 27.31 11.50 -5.18
CA GLY A 216 26.64 10.94 -6.35
C GLY A 216 26.32 12.01 -7.40
N GLN A 217 26.37 11.64 -8.66
CA GLN A 217 26.20 12.54 -9.79
C GLN A 217 24.82 12.44 -10.44
N LEU A 218 24.18 11.27 -10.35
CA LEU A 218 22.86 11.06 -10.93
C LEU A 218 21.78 11.75 -10.09
N PRO A 219 20.83 12.47 -10.69
CA PRO A 219 19.78 13.15 -9.92
C PRO A 219 18.92 12.19 -9.10
N LEU A 220 18.45 12.68 -7.96
CA LEU A 220 17.40 12.05 -7.17
C LEU A 220 16.05 12.61 -7.58
N VAL A 221 15.20 11.76 -8.13
CA VAL A 221 13.80 12.06 -8.46
C VAL A 221 12.90 11.62 -7.31
N VAL A 222 12.14 12.56 -6.76
CA VAL A 222 11.22 12.32 -5.65
C VAL A 222 9.78 12.51 -6.15
N VAL A 223 9.01 11.42 -6.11
CA VAL A 223 7.60 11.41 -6.49
C VAL A 223 6.75 11.24 -5.25
N GLY A 224 5.80 12.13 -5.05
CA GLY A 224 4.85 12.09 -3.95
C GLY A 224 4.55 13.47 -3.39
N ALA A 225 3.62 13.47 -2.45
CA ALA A 225 3.21 14.66 -1.71
C ALA A 225 2.67 14.26 -0.34
N ALA A 226 2.54 15.22 0.57
CA ALA A 226 1.81 14.99 1.81
C ALA A 226 0.31 15.16 1.57
N SER A 227 -0.46 14.23 2.08
CA SER A 227 -1.92 14.39 2.13
C SER A 227 -2.36 15.26 3.31
N TYR A 228 -1.59 15.26 4.42
CA TYR A 228 -2.03 15.87 5.69
C TYR A 228 -0.89 16.50 6.53
N SER A 229 0.39 16.33 6.18
CA SER A 229 1.53 16.83 6.94
C SER A 229 2.23 17.97 6.21
N HIS A 230 1.73 19.20 6.39
CA HIS A 230 2.38 20.39 5.82
C HIS A 230 3.79 20.62 6.38
N GLU A 231 4.02 20.33 7.65
CA GLU A 231 5.32 20.50 8.30
C GLU A 231 6.37 19.56 7.70
N TYR A 232 6.06 18.27 7.59
CA TYR A 232 6.99 17.29 7.01
C TYR A 232 7.27 17.57 5.53
N SER A 233 6.24 17.97 4.76
CA SER A 233 6.42 18.41 3.37
C SER A 233 7.32 19.61 3.24
N SER A 234 7.15 20.60 4.11
CA SER A 234 8.00 21.78 4.14
C SER A 234 9.44 21.43 4.48
N ALA A 235 9.64 20.48 5.41
CA ALA A 235 10.98 20.00 5.75
C ALA A 235 11.66 19.28 4.58
N VAL A 236 10.92 18.42 3.83
CA VAL A 236 11.42 17.74 2.62
C VAL A 236 11.79 18.77 1.55
N THR A 237 10.91 19.74 1.28
CA THR A 237 11.16 20.80 0.29
C THR A 237 12.37 21.65 0.67
N SER A 238 12.47 22.05 1.94
CA SER A 238 13.61 22.82 2.45
C SER A 238 14.92 22.04 2.34
N ALA A 239 14.89 20.73 2.65
CA ALA A 239 16.06 19.87 2.52
C ALA A 239 16.52 19.70 1.06
N ALA A 240 15.59 19.72 0.09
CA ALA A 240 15.90 19.65 -1.33
C ALA A 240 16.39 20.99 -1.91
N THR A 241 16.02 22.11 -1.28
CA THR A 241 16.34 23.45 -1.80
C THR A 241 17.84 23.70 -1.86
N GLY A 242 18.31 24.24 -2.98
CA GLY A 242 19.71 24.59 -3.22
C GLY A 242 20.59 23.45 -3.73
N ASP A 243 20.05 22.24 -3.93
CA ASP A 243 20.74 21.16 -4.63
C ASP A 243 20.00 20.85 -5.95
N PRO A 244 20.52 21.27 -7.12
CA PRO A 244 19.85 21.09 -8.41
C PRO A 244 19.75 19.61 -8.84
N ARG A 245 20.46 18.72 -8.17
CA ARG A 245 20.38 17.27 -8.42
C ARG A 245 19.11 16.66 -7.83
N ILE A 246 18.39 17.36 -6.93
CA ILE A 246 17.17 16.83 -6.29
C ILE A 246 15.95 17.41 -7.01
N ARG A 247 15.13 16.54 -7.58
CA ARG A 247 13.96 16.90 -8.39
C ARG A 247 12.67 16.42 -7.72
N LEU A 248 11.91 17.33 -7.13
CA LEU A 248 10.59 17.03 -6.56
C LEU A 248 9.53 17.14 -7.66
N LEU A 249 8.95 16.04 -8.10
CA LEU A 249 7.94 16.01 -9.17
C LEU A 249 6.51 16.18 -8.66
N GLY A 250 6.31 16.16 -7.33
CA GLY A 250 4.95 16.07 -6.78
C GLY A 250 4.31 14.70 -7.06
N SER A 251 2.98 14.66 -7.06
CA SER A 251 2.24 13.43 -7.35
C SER A 251 2.17 13.15 -8.85
N VAL A 252 2.57 11.96 -9.26
CA VAL A 252 2.43 11.47 -10.65
C VAL A 252 1.24 10.52 -10.71
N TRP A 253 0.17 10.94 -11.39
CA TRP A 253 -1.07 10.18 -11.51
C TRP A 253 -1.13 9.31 -12.77
N ASP A 254 -0.32 9.65 -13.77
CA ASP A 254 -0.15 8.88 -14.99
C ASP A 254 0.61 7.58 -14.67
N GLN A 255 -0.11 6.47 -14.72
CA GLN A 255 0.43 5.16 -14.33
C GLN A 255 1.51 4.66 -15.29
N GLU A 256 1.40 4.98 -16.59
CA GLU A 256 2.40 4.59 -17.59
C GLU A 256 3.70 5.36 -17.36
N LEU A 257 3.61 6.67 -17.10
CA LEU A 257 4.78 7.48 -16.77
C LEU A 257 5.42 7.03 -15.44
N LEU A 258 4.59 6.67 -14.46
CA LEU A 258 5.09 6.15 -13.18
C LEU A 258 5.81 4.81 -13.37
N ASP A 259 5.30 3.91 -14.20
CA ASP A 259 5.96 2.65 -14.55
C ASP A 259 7.31 2.90 -15.23
N GLN A 260 7.36 3.85 -16.17
CA GLN A 260 8.61 4.28 -16.80
C GLN A 260 9.65 4.76 -15.78
N LEU A 261 9.20 5.55 -14.78
CA LEU A 261 10.10 6.02 -13.73
C LEU A 261 10.69 4.88 -12.91
N TYR A 262 9.92 3.82 -12.63
CA TYR A 262 10.45 2.65 -11.92
C TYR A 262 11.41 1.82 -12.79
N VAL A 263 11.05 1.54 -14.03
CA VAL A 263 11.86 0.72 -14.96
C VAL A 263 13.17 1.43 -15.31
N GLY A 264 13.12 2.74 -15.58
CA GLY A 264 14.28 3.52 -16.01
C GLY A 264 15.22 3.97 -14.89
N ALA A 265 14.88 3.75 -13.62
CA ALA A 265 15.71 4.20 -12.51
C ALA A 265 17.01 3.40 -12.36
N ARG A 266 18.13 4.08 -12.02
CA ARG A 266 19.38 3.44 -11.61
C ARG A 266 19.19 2.59 -10.36
N SER A 267 18.52 3.16 -9.37
CA SER A 267 18.03 2.46 -8.17
C SER A 267 16.78 3.14 -7.64
N VAL A 268 15.99 2.37 -6.90
CA VAL A 268 14.78 2.83 -6.19
C VAL A 268 15.02 2.78 -4.70
N LEU A 269 14.85 3.95 -4.04
CA LEU A 269 14.93 4.04 -2.58
C LEU A 269 13.54 3.88 -1.99
N HIS A 270 13.39 2.93 -1.08
CA HIS A 270 12.14 2.60 -0.41
C HIS A 270 12.28 2.79 1.10
N GLY A 271 11.73 3.89 1.60
CA GLY A 271 11.91 4.31 3.00
C GLY A 271 10.84 3.79 3.98
N HIS A 272 9.81 3.08 3.54
CA HIS A 272 8.74 2.66 4.43
C HIS A 272 9.24 1.74 5.54
N SER A 273 8.90 2.07 6.80
CA SER A 273 9.30 1.30 7.99
C SER A 273 8.13 0.64 8.72
N VAL A 274 6.89 1.09 8.47
CA VAL A 274 5.67 0.62 9.13
C VAL A 274 4.68 0.15 8.09
N GLY A 275 4.26 -1.10 8.17
CA GLY A 275 3.28 -1.69 7.28
C GLY A 275 3.71 -3.09 6.83
N GLY A 276 2.81 -3.80 6.19
CA GLY A 276 3.05 -5.12 5.62
C GLY A 276 3.65 -5.05 4.21
N THR A 277 3.00 -5.70 3.27
CA THR A 277 3.36 -5.64 1.86
C THR A 277 3.06 -4.25 1.29
N ASN A 278 4.07 -3.57 0.77
CA ASN A 278 3.90 -2.21 0.27
C ASN A 278 3.78 -2.17 -1.27
N PRO A 279 2.70 -1.60 -1.85
CA PRO A 279 2.51 -1.56 -3.30
C PRO A 279 3.63 -0.85 -4.06
N SER A 280 4.26 0.19 -3.51
CA SER A 280 5.38 0.87 -4.17
C SER A 280 6.65 0.02 -4.20
N LEU A 281 6.87 -0.81 -3.17
CA LEU A 281 7.97 -1.78 -3.15
C LEU A 281 7.71 -2.89 -4.17
N LEU A 282 6.51 -3.44 -4.21
CA LEU A 282 6.12 -4.47 -5.17
C LEU A 282 6.23 -3.95 -6.62
N ARG A 283 5.86 -2.69 -6.86
CA ARG A 283 6.03 -2.06 -8.18
C ARG A 283 7.51 -1.95 -8.57
N ALA A 284 8.37 -1.55 -7.64
CA ALA A 284 9.81 -1.53 -7.87
C ALA A 284 10.36 -2.91 -8.19
N MET A 285 9.90 -3.94 -7.46
CA MET A 285 10.28 -5.34 -7.73
C MET A 285 9.81 -5.79 -9.12
N GLY A 286 8.54 -5.53 -9.45
CA GLY A 286 7.96 -5.87 -10.76
C GLY A 286 8.61 -5.14 -11.92
N ALA A 287 9.18 -3.96 -11.69
CA ALA A 287 9.96 -3.20 -12.65
C ALA A 287 11.45 -3.65 -12.74
N SER A 288 11.85 -4.70 -12.04
CA SER A 288 13.25 -5.14 -11.98
C SER A 288 14.23 -4.07 -11.45
N ALA A 289 13.74 -3.14 -10.63
CA ALA A 289 14.55 -2.05 -10.11
C ALA A 289 15.56 -2.54 -9.07
N ARG A 290 16.76 -1.93 -9.02
CA ARG A 290 17.70 -2.13 -7.93
C ARG A 290 17.20 -1.41 -6.70
N ILE A 291 16.79 -2.14 -5.68
CA ILE A 291 16.14 -1.59 -4.49
C ILE A 291 17.17 -1.30 -3.39
N THR A 292 17.10 -0.10 -2.83
CA THR A 292 17.72 0.28 -1.56
C THR A 292 16.61 0.59 -0.58
N ALA A 293 16.42 -0.22 0.45
CA ALA A 293 15.27 -0.16 1.35
C ALA A 293 15.67 0.15 2.79
N TYR A 294 14.74 0.79 3.53
CA TYR A 294 14.87 0.92 4.97
C TYR A 294 14.90 -0.47 5.62
N ASP A 295 15.85 -0.67 6.54
CA ASP A 295 16.05 -1.97 7.19
C ASP A 295 14.98 -2.24 8.24
N CYS A 296 13.94 -2.95 7.83
CA CYS A 296 12.89 -3.45 8.71
C CYS A 296 12.44 -4.85 8.28
N VAL A 297 11.75 -5.54 9.17
CA VAL A 297 11.29 -6.92 8.97
C VAL A 297 10.44 -7.06 7.70
N PHE A 298 9.57 -6.10 7.43
CA PHE A 298 8.65 -6.14 6.28
C PHE A 298 9.39 -6.02 4.94
N ASN A 299 10.32 -5.09 4.82
CA ASN A 299 11.09 -4.90 3.59
C ASN A 299 12.03 -6.10 3.33
N ARG A 300 12.61 -6.68 4.41
CA ARG A 300 13.41 -7.90 4.31
C ARG A 300 12.59 -9.10 3.84
N GLU A 301 11.40 -9.27 4.39
CA GLU A 301 10.45 -10.32 4.01
C GLU A 301 10.06 -10.18 2.53
N VAL A 302 9.58 -9.00 2.13
CA VAL A 302 9.04 -8.77 0.79
C VAL A 302 10.11 -9.00 -0.28
N THR A 303 11.31 -8.47 -0.09
CA THR A 303 12.41 -8.59 -1.05
C THR A 303 13.19 -9.90 -0.92
N ALA A 304 12.85 -10.78 0.05
CA ALA A 304 13.63 -11.96 0.42
C ALA A 304 15.12 -11.64 0.67
N GLY A 305 15.41 -10.46 1.21
CA GLY A 305 16.76 -9.99 1.47
C GLY A 305 17.53 -9.44 0.25
N HIS A 306 16.93 -9.43 -0.94
CA HIS A 306 17.58 -8.98 -2.18
C HIS A 306 17.54 -7.46 -2.38
N ALA A 307 17.84 -6.68 -1.33
CA ALA A 307 17.95 -5.23 -1.39
C ALA A 307 19.24 -4.77 -0.71
N ARG A 308 19.66 -3.53 -0.97
CA ARG A 308 20.57 -2.83 -0.08
C ARG A 308 19.77 -2.23 1.08
N TRP A 309 20.42 -2.05 2.21
CA TRP A 309 19.75 -1.62 3.43
C TRP A 309 20.28 -0.28 3.91
N PHE A 310 19.41 0.52 4.51
CA PHE A 310 19.80 1.72 5.24
C PHE A 310 18.96 1.87 6.52
N VAL A 311 19.54 2.48 7.52
CA VAL A 311 18.87 2.92 8.75
C VAL A 311 19.10 4.41 9.01
N ASP A 312 20.06 5.03 8.30
CA ASP A 312 20.45 6.42 8.48
C ASP A 312 20.85 7.11 7.16
N GLU A 313 21.04 8.42 7.23
CA GLU A 313 21.41 9.28 6.10
C GLU A 313 22.78 8.93 5.50
N ALA A 314 23.73 8.46 6.30
CA ALA A 314 25.07 8.13 5.83
C ALA A 314 25.05 6.88 4.95
N GLN A 315 24.31 5.87 5.35
CA GLN A 315 24.14 4.62 4.59
C GLN A 315 23.38 4.87 3.26
N ILE A 316 22.42 5.82 3.23
CA ILE A 316 21.74 6.23 2.00
C ILE A 316 22.78 6.75 1.00
N GLY A 317 23.63 7.69 1.40
CA GLY A 317 24.65 8.25 0.53
C GLY A 317 25.63 7.20 -0.01
N GLN A 318 26.05 6.27 0.85
CA GLN A 318 26.92 5.16 0.45
C GLN A 318 26.24 4.20 -0.54
N ALA A 319 24.98 3.86 -0.32
CA ALA A 319 24.22 2.96 -1.18
C ALA A 319 24.04 3.55 -2.59
N LEU A 320 23.70 4.83 -2.67
CA LEU A 320 23.55 5.55 -3.94
C LEU A 320 24.84 5.59 -4.74
N LEU A 321 25.96 5.95 -4.09
CA LEU A 321 27.27 5.97 -4.72
C LEU A 321 27.69 4.58 -5.22
N ALA A 322 27.43 3.54 -4.43
CA ALA A 322 27.70 2.17 -4.82
C ALA A 322 26.87 1.75 -6.04
N ASP A 323 25.60 2.19 -6.14
CA ASP A 323 24.74 1.91 -7.30
C ASP A 323 25.16 2.66 -8.56
N GLU A 324 25.75 3.85 -8.42
CA GLU A 324 26.35 4.56 -9.56
C GLU A 324 27.62 3.87 -10.07
N GLN A 325 28.51 3.47 -9.16
CA GLN A 325 29.83 2.94 -9.50
C GLN A 325 29.81 1.46 -9.86
N HIS A 326 29.04 0.67 -9.13
CA HIS A 326 29.03 -0.80 -9.21
C HIS A 326 27.59 -1.34 -9.19
N PRO A 327 26.80 -1.13 -10.27
CA PRO A 327 25.47 -1.67 -10.36
C PRO A 327 25.52 -3.21 -10.36
N ASP A 328 24.68 -3.82 -9.53
CA ASP A 328 24.59 -5.27 -9.36
C ASP A 328 23.28 -5.85 -9.94
N GLY A 329 23.14 -7.18 -9.87
CA GLY A 329 22.01 -7.92 -10.43
C GLY A 329 20.80 -8.05 -9.52
N ARG A 330 20.75 -7.35 -8.36
CA ARG A 330 19.65 -7.53 -7.39
C ARG A 330 18.26 -7.19 -7.95
N GLY A 331 18.17 -6.33 -8.97
CA GLY A 331 16.91 -6.05 -9.66
C GLY A 331 16.27 -7.29 -10.28
N VAL A 332 17.08 -8.16 -10.89
CA VAL A 332 16.60 -9.44 -11.43
C VAL A 332 16.11 -10.38 -10.33
N LEU A 333 16.81 -10.41 -9.19
CA LEU A 333 16.46 -11.25 -8.06
C LEU A 333 15.12 -10.83 -7.43
N VAL A 334 14.89 -9.53 -7.22
CA VAL A 334 13.61 -9.04 -6.69
C VAL A 334 12.48 -9.22 -7.70
N ARG A 335 12.75 -9.11 -9.01
CA ARG A 335 11.75 -9.42 -10.06
C ARG A 335 11.34 -10.89 -10.00
N GLY A 336 12.29 -11.82 -9.94
CA GLY A 336 12.00 -13.25 -9.79
C GLY A 336 11.21 -13.56 -8.52
N ARG A 337 11.49 -12.83 -7.42
CA ARG A 337 10.68 -12.92 -6.19
C ARG A 337 9.24 -12.41 -6.40
N ALA A 338 9.04 -11.29 -7.10
CA ALA A 338 7.71 -10.78 -7.43
C ALA A 338 6.91 -11.78 -8.28
N GLU A 339 7.54 -12.34 -9.30
CA GLU A 339 6.94 -13.34 -10.20
C GLU A 339 6.57 -14.66 -9.52
N SER A 340 7.27 -15.04 -8.46
CA SER A 340 7.03 -16.30 -7.75
C SER A 340 6.10 -16.19 -6.55
N ALA A 341 6.10 -15.05 -5.84
CA ALA A 341 5.43 -14.93 -4.54
C ALA A 341 4.33 -13.87 -4.46
N TYR A 342 4.29 -12.93 -5.43
CA TYR A 342 3.37 -11.81 -5.38
C TYR A 342 2.53 -11.67 -6.66
N ARG A 343 1.96 -12.80 -7.11
CA ARG A 343 1.13 -12.84 -8.33
C ARG A 343 -0.32 -12.46 -7.99
N TRP A 344 -0.88 -11.49 -8.68
CA TRP A 344 -2.30 -11.15 -8.51
C TRP A 344 -3.25 -12.34 -8.69
N PRO A 345 -3.11 -13.24 -9.68
CA PRO A 345 -4.00 -14.40 -9.78
C PRO A 345 -4.01 -15.28 -8.52
N ASP A 346 -2.85 -15.51 -7.89
CA ASP A 346 -2.75 -16.33 -6.69
C ASP A 346 -3.37 -15.62 -5.47
N VAL A 347 -3.15 -14.30 -5.35
CA VAL A 347 -3.77 -13.48 -4.32
C VAL A 347 -5.30 -13.50 -4.46
N ILE A 348 -5.82 -13.27 -5.67
CA ILE A 348 -7.26 -13.26 -5.96
C ILE A 348 -7.88 -14.62 -5.65
N ALA A 349 -7.23 -15.72 -6.07
CA ALA A 349 -7.68 -17.08 -5.75
C ALA A 349 -7.76 -17.30 -4.23
N GLY A 350 -6.76 -16.83 -3.47
CA GLY A 350 -6.77 -16.88 -2.00
C GLY A 350 -7.95 -16.13 -1.38
N TYR A 351 -8.29 -14.95 -1.90
CA TYR A 351 -9.49 -14.21 -1.47
C TYR A 351 -10.78 -14.95 -1.83
N ALA A 352 -10.88 -15.52 -3.03
CA ALA A 352 -12.05 -16.29 -3.46
C ALA A 352 -12.24 -17.54 -2.56
N ASP A 353 -11.17 -18.25 -2.25
CA ASP A 353 -11.19 -19.39 -1.33
C ASP A 353 -11.59 -19.01 0.09
N LEU A 354 -11.09 -17.88 0.60
CA LEU A 354 -11.48 -17.35 1.91
C LEU A 354 -12.99 -17.03 1.94
N CYS A 355 -13.47 -16.30 0.94
CA CYS A 355 -14.90 -15.98 0.80
C CYS A 355 -15.74 -17.25 0.71
N ALA A 356 -15.32 -18.25 -0.05
CA ALA A 356 -16.04 -19.52 -0.18
C ALA A 356 -16.11 -20.31 1.14
N ARG A 357 -15.05 -20.28 1.97
CA ARG A 357 -15.05 -20.89 3.31
C ARG A 357 -15.97 -20.18 4.28
N LEU A 358 -16.01 -18.86 4.27
CA LEU A 358 -16.83 -18.06 5.20
C LEU A 358 -18.31 -18.08 4.83
N ALA A 359 -18.65 -18.12 3.54
CA ALA A 359 -20.02 -18.08 3.04
C ALA A 359 -20.75 -19.45 3.07
N ARG A 360 -20.24 -20.40 3.87
CA ARG A 360 -20.83 -21.77 4.00
C ARG A 360 -22.01 -21.81 4.94
#